data_add09f854711f8d1c4c86b3c6a414ef4
#
_entry.id   add09f854711f8d1c4c86b3c6a414ef4
#
_cell.length_a   1.000
_cell.length_b   1.000
_cell.length_c   1.000
_cell.angle_alpha   90.00
_cell.angle_beta   90.00
_cell.angle_gamma   90.00
#
_symmetry.space_group_name_H-M   'P 1'
#
loop_
_entity.id
_entity.type
_entity.pdbx_description
1 polymer ?
#
loop_
_entity_poly.entity_id
_entity_poly.type
_entity_poly.pdbx_seq_one_letter_code
_entity_poly.pdbx_strand_id
1 'polypeptide(L)'
;MKKQRNLRSMAAQAVEQVVEQGQSLSNILPPLQQKVSDKDKALLQELCFGVLRTLSQLDWLINKLMARPMTGKQRTVHYLIMVGLYQLLYTRIPPHAALAETVEGAIAIKRPQLKGLINGVLRQFQRQQEELLAEFNASDARYLHPSWLLKRLQKAYPEKWQSIVEANNQRPPMWLRVNRTHHSRDSWLALLDEAGMKGFPHADYPDAVRLETPAPVHALPGFEDGWVTVQDASAQGCMTWLAPQNGEHILDLCAAPGGKTTHILEVAPEAQVVAVDIDEQRLSRVYDNLKRLGMKATVKQGDGRYPSQWCGEQQFDRILLDAPCSATGVIRRHPDIKWLRRDRDIPELAQLQSEILDAIWPHLKSGGTLVYATCSVLPEENSLQIKAFLQRTADAELCETGTPEQPGKQNLPGAEEGDGFFYAKLIKK
;
A
#
# COMPACT_ATOMS: atom_id res chain seq x y z
N MET A 1 29.77 21.66 13.63
CA MET A 1 28.68 21.72 12.63
C MET A 1 28.34 20.29 12.21
N LYS A 2 27.12 19.81 12.48
CA LYS A 2 26.65 18.53 11.93
C LYS A 2 26.63 18.66 10.39
N LYS A 3 27.43 17.87 9.68
CA LYS A 3 27.47 17.83 8.21
C LYS A 3 26.05 17.61 7.72
N GLN A 4 25.46 18.59 7.05
CA GLN A 4 24.11 18.49 6.50
C GLN A 4 24.06 17.28 5.56
N ARG A 5 23.16 16.34 5.83
CA ARG A 5 23.05 15.10 5.04
C ARG A 5 22.45 15.44 3.68
N ASN A 6 23.05 14.93 2.61
CA ASN A 6 22.52 15.14 1.27
C ASN A 6 21.29 14.25 1.05
N LEU A 7 20.11 14.87 0.88
CA LEU A 7 18.83 14.16 0.71
C LEU A 7 18.81 13.27 -0.53
N ARG A 8 19.50 13.68 -1.62
CA ARG A 8 19.53 12.93 -2.87
C ARG A 8 20.29 11.61 -2.70
N SER A 9 21.38 11.64 -1.97
CA SER A 9 22.13 10.42 -1.64
C SER A 9 21.35 9.50 -0.70
N MET A 10 20.60 10.06 0.25
CA MET A 10 19.73 9.26 1.12
C MET A 10 18.61 8.59 0.35
N ALA A 11 17.96 9.31 -0.57
CA ALA A 11 16.93 8.75 -1.45
C ALA A 11 17.51 7.65 -2.37
N ALA A 12 18.68 7.89 -2.98
CA ALA A 12 19.35 6.90 -3.82
C ALA A 12 19.65 5.59 -3.07
N GLN A 13 20.17 5.69 -1.84
CA GLN A 13 20.42 4.53 -0.98
C GLN A 13 19.14 3.81 -0.57
N ALA A 14 18.06 4.54 -0.30
CA ALA A 14 16.75 3.96 0.03
C ALA A 14 16.18 3.17 -1.16
N VAL A 15 16.23 3.75 -2.37
CA VAL A 15 15.78 3.08 -3.60
C VAL A 15 16.63 1.84 -3.89
N GLU A 16 17.95 1.91 -3.72
CA GLU A 16 18.85 0.75 -3.86
C GLU A 16 18.46 -0.38 -2.90
N GLN A 17 18.17 -0.07 -1.61
CA GLN A 17 17.74 -1.08 -0.65
C GLN A 17 16.43 -1.75 -1.05
N VAL A 18 15.49 -0.99 -1.63
CA VAL A 18 14.25 -1.58 -2.16
C VAL A 18 14.55 -2.51 -3.34
N VAL A 19 15.23 -2.01 -4.35
CA VAL A 19 15.36 -2.72 -5.64
C VAL A 19 16.36 -3.87 -5.57
N GLU A 20 17.51 -3.68 -4.89
CA GLU A 20 18.58 -4.68 -4.85
C GLU A 20 18.50 -5.61 -3.64
N GLN A 21 17.97 -5.13 -2.51
CA GLN A 21 17.94 -5.90 -1.26
C GLN A 21 16.55 -6.39 -0.88
N GLY A 22 15.52 -6.01 -1.64
CA GLY A 22 14.14 -6.46 -1.42
C GLY A 22 13.50 -5.93 -0.13
N GLN A 23 13.99 -4.80 0.39
CA GLN A 23 13.44 -4.19 1.60
C GLN A 23 12.26 -3.26 1.27
N SER A 24 11.18 -3.32 2.04
CA SER A 24 10.05 -2.41 1.86
C SER A 24 10.41 -0.97 2.21
N LEU A 25 9.97 -0.01 1.39
CA LEU A 25 10.14 1.41 1.66
C LEU A 25 9.49 1.82 2.99
N SER A 26 8.40 1.17 3.38
CA SER A 26 7.72 1.41 4.67
C SER A 26 8.60 1.11 5.89
N ASN A 27 9.62 0.27 5.76
CA ASN A 27 10.59 -0.01 6.81
C ASN A 27 11.83 0.90 6.72
N ILE A 28 12.23 1.27 5.49
CA ILE A 28 13.45 2.07 5.25
C ILE A 28 13.23 3.55 5.54
N LEU A 29 12.08 4.11 5.11
CA LEU A 29 11.87 5.55 5.11
C LEU A 29 11.75 6.17 6.51
N PRO A 30 10.99 5.62 7.48
CA PRO A 30 10.81 6.23 8.78
C PRO A 30 12.12 6.46 9.54
N PRO A 31 13.07 5.51 9.65
CA PRO A 31 14.37 5.74 10.28
C PRO A 31 15.22 6.80 9.54
N LEU A 32 15.04 6.95 8.23
CA LEU A 32 15.73 8.00 7.47
C LEU A 32 15.14 9.38 7.75
N GLN A 33 13.82 9.48 7.86
CA GLN A 33 13.12 10.73 8.17
C GLN A 33 13.46 11.27 9.56
N GLN A 34 13.76 10.39 10.53
CA GLN A 34 14.25 10.81 11.86
C GLN A 34 15.64 11.47 11.81
N LYS A 35 16.39 11.30 10.74
CA LYS A 35 17.75 11.82 10.57
C LYS A 35 17.81 13.16 9.85
N VAL A 36 16.68 13.70 9.43
CA VAL A 36 16.57 14.97 8.69
C VAL A 36 15.66 15.96 9.42
N SER A 37 15.67 17.22 8.99
CA SER A 37 14.76 18.23 9.53
C SER A 37 13.31 18.00 9.06
N ASP A 38 12.31 18.48 9.79
CA ASP A 38 10.90 18.29 9.44
C ASP A 38 10.56 18.82 8.05
N LYS A 39 11.13 19.95 7.64
CA LYS A 39 10.98 20.52 6.30
C LYS A 39 11.57 19.62 5.18
N ASP A 40 12.56 18.81 5.51
CA ASP A 40 13.25 17.92 4.55
C ASP A 40 12.58 16.55 4.44
N LYS A 41 11.74 16.15 5.42
CA LYS A 41 11.04 14.87 5.42
C LYS A 41 10.15 14.69 4.19
N ALA A 42 9.42 15.75 3.83
CA ALA A 42 8.51 15.72 2.68
C ALA A 42 9.29 15.56 1.36
N LEU A 43 10.41 16.26 1.18
CA LEU A 43 11.24 16.11 0.01
C LEU A 43 11.88 14.72 -0.08
N LEU A 44 12.41 14.20 1.04
CA LEU A 44 12.99 12.85 1.07
C LEU A 44 11.93 11.80 0.68
N GLN A 45 10.73 11.92 1.21
CA GLN A 45 9.61 11.05 0.87
C GLN A 45 9.25 11.15 -0.62
N GLU A 46 9.10 12.37 -1.13
CA GLU A 46 8.80 12.62 -2.54
C GLU A 46 9.83 11.97 -3.47
N LEU A 47 11.12 12.12 -3.17
CA LEU A 47 12.20 11.54 -3.97
C LEU A 47 12.15 10.00 -3.94
N CYS A 48 11.95 9.38 -2.77
CA CYS A 48 11.87 7.92 -2.66
C CYS A 48 10.65 7.35 -3.40
N PHE A 49 9.46 7.86 -3.11
CA PHE A 49 8.22 7.38 -3.74
C PHE A 49 8.17 7.68 -5.23
N GLY A 50 8.63 8.87 -5.62
CA GLY A 50 8.61 9.31 -7.01
C GLY A 50 9.54 8.50 -7.89
N VAL A 51 10.78 8.29 -7.45
CA VAL A 51 11.73 7.45 -8.18
C VAL A 51 11.23 6.02 -8.33
N LEU A 52 10.69 5.40 -7.26
CA LEU A 52 10.13 4.05 -7.35
C LEU A 52 8.90 3.99 -8.26
N ARG A 53 8.07 5.04 -8.28
CA ARG A 53 6.90 5.11 -9.16
C ARG A 53 7.27 5.15 -10.63
N THR A 54 8.35 5.86 -10.98
CA THR A 54 8.81 6.11 -12.34
C THR A 54 10.09 5.36 -12.71
N LEU A 55 10.48 4.38 -11.92
CA LEU A 55 11.80 3.69 -12.02
C LEU A 55 12.06 3.14 -13.42
N SER A 56 11.09 2.53 -14.10
CA SER A 56 11.25 2.02 -15.46
C SER A 56 11.63 3.13 -16.45
N GLN A 57 11.04 4.32 -16.32
CA GLN A 57 11.39 5.46 -17.17
C GLN A 57 12.80 5.95 -16.90
N LEU A 58 13.13 6.10 -15.61
CA LEU A 58 14.46 6.61 -15.22
C LEU A 58 15.56 5.64 -15.63
N ASP A 59 15.33 4.33 -15.50
CA ASP A 59 16.26 3.29 -15.96
C ASP A 59 16.39 3.30 -17.49
N TRP A 60 15.26 3.41 -18.20
CA TRP A 60 15.25 3.52 -19.66
C TRP A 60 16.05 4.74 -20.14
N LEU A 61 15.85 5.91 -19.52
CA LEU A 61 16.60 7.13 -19.84
C LEU A 61 18.10 6.98 -19.60
N ILE A 62 18.50 6.38 -18.46
CA ILE A 62 19.92 6.15 -18.16
C ILE A 62 20.54 5.22 -19.20
N ASN A 63 19.84 4.16 -19.61
CA ASN A 63 20.33 3.23 -20.63
C ASN A 63 20.49 3.88 -22.01
N LYS A 64 19.72 4.94 -22.31
CA LYS A 64 19.93 5.76 -23.53
C LYS A 64 21.08 6.75 -23.40
N LEU A 65 21.30 7.29 -22.22
CA LEU A 65 22.30 8.31 -21.95
C LEU A 65 23.70 7.75 -21.65
N MET A 66 23.79 6.46 -21.29
CA MET A 66 25.05 5.82 -20.90
C MET A 66 25.34 4.58 -21.75
N ALA A 67 26.55 4.52 -22.29
CA ALA A 67 26.99 3.39 -23.11
C ALA A 67 27.17 2.07 -22.31
N ARG A 68 27.37 2.16 -21.01
CA ARG A 68 27.55 0.99 -20.11
C ARG A 68 26.77 1.16 -18.82
N PRO A 69 25.99 0.15 -18.38
CA PRO A 69 25.28 0.20 -17.12
C PRO A 69 26.26 0.20 -15.93
N MET A 70 25.87 0.85 -14.84
CA MET A 70 26.62 0.82 -13.59
C MET A 70 26.35 -0.48 -12.85
N THR A 71 27.41 -1.15 -12.39
CA THR A 71 27.35 -2.44 -11.72
C THR A 71 28.14 -2.46 -10.41
N GLY A 72 27.86 -3.43 -9.56
CA GLY A 72 28.56 -3.65 -8.30
C GLY A 72 28.58 -2.40 -7.42
N LYS A 73 29.75 -2.02 -6.91
CA LYS A 73 29.93 -0.89 -5.99
C LYS A 73 29.55 0.49 -6.57
N GLN A 74 29.26 0.58 -7.85
CA GLN A 74 28.81 1.81 -8.51
C GLN A 74 27.29 1.88 -8.66
N ARG A 75 26.57 0.85 -8.27
CA ARG A 75 25.11 0.76 -8.43
C ARG A 75 24.36 1.90 -7.71
N THR A 76 24.84 2.32 -6.53
CA THR A 76 24.26 3.47 -5.80
C THR A 76 24.31 4.77 -6.64
N VAL A 77 25.34 4.94 -7.50
CA VAL A 77 25.44 6.11 -8.40
C VAL A 77 24.35 6.07 -9.47
N HIS A 78 23.99 4.89 -9.96
CA HIS A 78 22.88 4.72 -10.89
C HIS A 78 21.57 5.26 -10.28
N TYR A 79 21.27 4.88 -9.04
CA TYR A 79 20.09 5.40 -8.31
C TYR A 79 20.20 6.89 -7.99
N LEU A 80 21.42 7.41 -7.76
CA LEU A 80 21.61 8.85 -7.58
C LEU A 80 21.32 9.63 -8.87
N ILE A 81 21.71 9.12 -10.05
CA ILE A 81 21.35 9.69 -11.35
C ILE A 81 19.82 9.63 -11.53
N MET A 82 19.15 8.52 -11.18
CA MET A 82 17.68 8.44 -11.20
C MET A 82 17.03 9.55 -10.38
N VAL A 83 17.52 9.80 -9.15
CA VAL A 83 17.05 10.90 -8.30
C VAL A 83 17.24 12.25 -8.99
N GLY A 84 18.36 12.46 -9.68
CA GLY A 84 18.61 13.67 -10.48
C GLY A 84 17.61 13.84 -11.62
N LEU A 85 17.42 12.80 -12.42
CA LEU A 85 16.44 12.77 -13.52
C LEU A 85 15.01 12.98 -13.04
N TYR A 86 14.64 12.34 -11.93
CA TYR A 86 13.31 12.51 -11.31
C TYR A 86 13.05 13.98 -10.94
N GLN A 87 14.03 14.65 -10.33
CA GLN A 87 13.89 16.06 -9.97
C GLN A 87 13.69 16.93 -11.22
N LEU A 88 14.43 16.69 -12.30
CA LEU A 88 14.32 17.44 -13.55
C LEU A 88 12.97 17.24 -14.24
N LEU A 89 12.37 16.06 -14.12
CA LEU A 89 11.13 15.69 -14.80
C LEU A 89 9.87 16.05 -14.00
N TYR A 90 9.90 15.86 -12.68
CA TYR A 90 8.67 15.75 -11.87
C TYR A 90 8.59 16.72 -10.70
N THR A 91 9.63 17.52 -10.45
CA THR A 91 9.60 18.47 -9.34
C THR A 91 9.69 19.92 -9.83
N ARG A 92 9.33 20.85 -8.94
CA ARG A 92 9.50 22.29 -9.18
C ARG A 92 10.87 22.82 -8.74
N ILE A 93 11.80 21.93 -8.41
CA ILE A 93 13.16 22.30 -8.04
C ILE A 93 13.85 22.89 -9.27
N PRO A 94 14.46 24.07 -9.16
CA PRO A 94 15.17 24.67 -10.30
C PRO A 94 16.25 23.71 -10.84
N PRO A 95 16.38 23.56 -12.16
CA PRO A 95 17.30 22.58 -12.76
C PRO A 95 18.74 22.68 -12.28
N HIS A 96 19.25 23.91 -12.08
CA HIS A 96 20.60 24.11 -11.57
C HIS A 96 20.78 23.59 -10.14
N ALA A 97 19.75 23.74 -9.28
CA ALA A 97 19.77 23.21 -7.91
C ALA A 97 19.65 21.68 -7.90
N ALA A 98 18.77 21.12 -8.74
CA ALA A 98 18.64 19.68 -8.91
C ALA A 98 19.98 19.03 -9.31
N LEU A 99 20.68 19.62 -10.30
CA LEU A 99 22.00 19.16 -10.74
C LEU A 99 23.03 19.26 -9.61
N ALA A 100 23.20 20.45 -9.05
CA ALA A 100 24.23 20.72 -8.05
C ALA A 100 24.11 19.77 -6.85
N GLU A 101 22.93 19.65 -6.28
CA GLU A 101 22.67 18.79 -5.11
C GLU A 101 22.84 17.30 -5.43
N THR A 102 22.48 16.86 -6.65
CA THR A 102 22.66 15.47 -7.07
C THR A 102 24.15 15.15 -7.27
N VAL A 103 24.91 16.05 -7.89
CA VAL A 103 26.36 15.91 -8.09
C VAL A 103 27.09 15.88 -6.74
N GLU A 104 26.72 16.75 -5.79
CA GLU A 104 27.27 16.73 -4.43
C GLU A 104 26.93 15.44 -3.67
N GLY A 105 25.81 14.79 -3.99
CA GLY A 105 25.45 13.47 -3.47
C GLY A 105 26.52 12.40 -3.69
N ALA A 106 27.36 12.53 -4.74
CA ALA A 106 28.47 11.62 -5.00
C ALA A 106 29.50 11.58 -3.86
N ILE A 107 29.72 12.71 -3.18
CA ILE A 107 30.60 12.76 -2.00
C ILE A 107 29.99 11.96 -0.86
N ALA A 108 28.70 12.15 -0.62
CA ALA A 108 28.00 11.49 0.48
C ALA A 108 27.99 9.96 0.35
N ILE A 109 27.90 9.45 -0.90
CA ILE A 109 28.01 8.00 -1.19
C ILE A 109 29.46 7.53 -1.41
N LYS A 110 30.46 8.35 -1.05
CA LYS A 110 31.89 8.04 -1.16
C LYS A 110 32.37 7.72 -2.59
N ARG A 111 31.83 8.44 -3.57
CA ARG A 111 32.19 8.34 -5.00
C ARG A 111 32.49 9.71 -5.64
N PRO A 112 33.33 10.58 -5.02
CA PRO A 112 33.55 11.93 -5.51
C PRO A 112 34.12 11.98 -6.94
N GLN A 113 34.85 10.93 -7.36
CA GLN A 113 35.42 10.80 -8.71
C GLN A 113 34.35 10.67 -9.80
N LEU A 114 33.09 10.34 -9.45
CA LEU A 114 32.00 10.20 -10.41
C LEU A 114 31.13 11.45 -10.56
N LYS A 115 31.49 12.58 -9.89
CA LYS A 115 30.77 13.86 -10.03
C LYS A 115 30.68 14.31 -11.49
N GLY A 116 31.78 14.20 -12.25
CA GLY A 116 31.82 14.57 -13.67
C GLY A 116 30.86 13.74 -14.53
N LEU A 117 30.77 12.43 -14.25
CA LEU A 117 29.86 11.53 -14.95
C LEU A 117 28.41 11.90 -14.66
N ILE A 118 28.02 12.06 -13.38
CA ILE A 118 26.67 12.44 -12.97
C ILE A 118 26.25 13.75 -13.64
N ASN A 119 27.11 14.78 -13.56
CA ASN A 119 26.84 16.07 -14.19
C ASN A 119 26.70 15.94 -15.72
N GLY A 120 27.57 15.15 -16.37
CA GLY A 120 27.51 14.88 -17.79
C GLY A 120 26.22 14.26 -18.26
N VAL A 121 25.76 13.20 -17.56
CA VAL A 121 24.50 12.50 -17.86
C VAL A 121 23.30 13.43 -17.69
N LEU A 122 23.20 14.15 -16.57
CA LEU A 122 22.07 15.05 -16.31
C LEU A 122 22.01 16.23 -17.29
N ARG A 123 23.17 16.80 -17.68
CA ARG A 123 23.23 17.85 -18.71
C ARG A 123 22.92 17.32 -20.12
N GLN A 124 23.33 16.10 -20.43
CA GLN A 124 22.97 15.47 -21.70
C GLN A 124 21.46 15.23 -21.78
N PHE A 125 20.85 14.73 -20.69
CA PHE A 125 19.38 14.62 -20.60
C PHE A 125 18.70 15.95 -20.88
N GLN A 126 19.12 17.06 -20.25
CA GLN A 126 18.51 18.36 -20.49
C GLN A 126 18.57 18.82 -21.95
N ARG A 127 19.65 18.50 -22.66
CA ARG A 127 19.80 18.84 -24.08
C ARG A 127 18.93 18.00 -25.02
N GLN A 128 18.65 16.76 -24.64
CA GLN A 128 17.94 15.75 -25.47
C GLN A 128 16.57 15.40 -24.91
N GLN A 129 16.05 16.18 -23.95
CA GLN A 129 14.85 15.82 -23.17
C GLN A 129 13.64 15.55 -24.05
N GLU A 130 13.34 16.43 -25.01
CA GLU A 130 12.18 16.30 -25.89
C GLU A 130 12.23 15.04 -26.75
N GLU A 131 13.38 14.76 -27.37
CA GLU A 131 13.61 13.59 -28.20
C GLU A 131 13.50 12.29 -27.38
N LEU A 132 14.17 12.22 -26.22
CA LEU A 132 14.16 11.06 -25.33
C LEU A 132 12.76 10.76 -24.79
N LEU A 133 12.00 11.80 -24.44
CA LEU A 133 10.63 11.61 -23.95
C LEU A 133 9.67 11.19 -25.07
N ALA A 134 9.84 11.68 -26.30
CA ALA A 134 9.07 11.22 -27.44
C ALA A 134 9.33 9.73 -27.73
N GLU A 135 10.60 9.31 -27.71
CA GLU A 135 10.97 7.91 -27.90
C GLU A 135 10.44 7.00 -26.75
N PHE A 136 10.58 7.47 -25.49
CA PHE A 136 10.04 6.75 -24.35
C PHE A 136 8.53 6.54 -24.46
N ASN A 137 7.77 7.57 -24.81
CA ASN A 137 6.31 7.51 -24.93
C ASN A 137 5.84 6.59 -26.09
N ALA A 138 6.69 6.34 -27.06
CA ALA A 138 6.43 5.36 -28.13
C ALA A 138 6.74 3.91 -27.72
N SER A 139 7.39 3.69 -26.59
CA SER A 139 7.80 2.37 -26.08
C SER A 139 6.81 1.79 -25.07
N ASP A 140 6.84 0.48 -24.84
CA ASP A 140 6.05 -0.18 -23.79
C ASP A 140 6.50 0.20 -22.37
N ALA A 141 7.69 0.75 -22.21
CA ALA A 141 8.20 1.24 -20.93
C ALA A 141 7.33 2.40 -20.36
N ARG A 142 6.55 3.08 -21.21
CA ARG A 142 5.60 4.15 -20.83
C ARG A 142 4.59 3.72 -19.76
N TYR A 143 4.27 2.45 -19.68
CA TYR A 143 3.33 1.93 -18.68
C TYR A 143 3.91 1.90 -17.26
N LEU A 144 5.23 2.06 -17.09
CA LEU A 144 5.92 2.14 -15.80
C LEU A 144 5.74 0.92 -14.88
N HIS A 145 5.51 -0.25 -15.48
CA HIS A 145 5.30 -1.50 -14.76
C HIS A 145 6.23 -2.60 -15.27
N PRO A 146 6.62 -3.56 -14.41
CA PRO A 146 7.32 -4.74 -14.86
C PRO A 146 6.50 -5.54 -15.89
N SER A 147 7.16 -6.12 -16.87
CA SER A 147 6.50 -6.85 -17.96
C SER A 147 5.64 -8.03 -17.48
N TRP A 148 6.06 -8.73 -16.42
CA TRP A 148 5.29 -9.83 -15.85
C TRP A 148 3.93 -9.36 -15.31
N LEU A 149 3.89 -8.19 -14.65
CA LEU A 149 2.65 -7.63 -14.09
C LEU A 149 1.74 -7.13 -15.21
N LEU A 150 2.28 -6.44 -16.21
CA LEU A 150 1.50 -6.03 -17.38
C LEU A 150 0.82 -7.21 -18.06
N LYS A 151 1.56 -8.32 -18.30
CA LYS A 151 0.99 -9.54 -18.91
C LYS A 151 -0.14 -10.12 -18.08
N ARG A 152 -0.02 -10.16 -16.75
CA ARG A 152 -1.10 -10.63 -15.87
C ARG A 152 -2.32 -9.73 -15.92
N LEU A 153 -2.12 -8.40 -15.86
CA LEU A 153 -3.21 -7.42 -15.93
C LEU A 153 -3.92 -7.48 -17.29
N GLN A 154 -3.18 -7.57 -18.39
CA GLN A 154 -3.74 -7.72 -19.74
C GLN A 154 -4.58 -8.99 -19.87
N LYS A 155 -4.12 -10.10 -19.30
CA LYS A 155 -4.84 -11.37 -19.30
C LYS A 155 -6.11 -11.32 -18.43
N ALA A 156 -6.00 -10.73 -17.23
CA ALA A 156 -7.11 -10.67 -16.27
C ALA A 156 -8.17 -9.62 -16.65
N TYR A 157 -7.74 -8.50 -17.24
CA TYR A 157 -8.59 -7.34 -17.53
C TYR A 157 -8.32 -6.78 -18.93
N PRO A 158 -8.67 -7.51 -20.02
CA PRO A 158 -8.32 -7.12 -21.38
C PRO A 158 -8.75 -5.69 -21.75
N GLU A 159 -9.92 -5.26 -21.24
CA GLU A 159 -10.49 -3.93 -21.53
C GLU A 159 -10.12 -2.84 -20.50
N LYS A 160 -9.64 -3.25 -19.31
CA LYS A 160 -9.43 -2.32 -18.17
C LYS A 160 -7.97 -2.20 -17.71
N TRP A 161 -7.07 -3.03 -18.23
CA TRP A 161 -5.69 -3.05 -17.75
C TRP A 161 -4.98 -1.71 -17.85
N GLN A 162 -5.27 -0.91 -18.89
CA GLN A 162 -4.67 0.41 -19.07
C GLN A 162 -5.12 1.37 -17.96
N SER A 163 -6.41 1.42 -17.63
CA SER A 163 -6.92 2.26 -16.55
C SER A 163 -6.36 1.86 -15.17
N ILE A 164 -6.16 0.55 -14.94
CA ILE A 164 -5.49 0.05 -13.71
C ILE A 164 -4.05 0.56 -13.64
N VAL A 165 -3.31 0.45 -14.73
CA VAL A 165 -1.92 0.91 -14.82
C VAL A 165 -1.81 2.42 -14.65
N GLU A 166 -2.68 3.19 -15.27
CA GLU A 166 -2.75 4.64 -15.12
C GLU A 166 -3.04 5.04 -13.66
N ALA A 167 -4.02 4.40 -13.02
CA ALA A 167 -4.34 4.64 -11.62
C ALA A 167 -3.16 4.31 -10.69
N ASN A 168 -2.44 3.21 -10.94
CA ASN A 168 -1.25 2.82 -10.18
C ASN A 168 -0.12 3.85 -10.24
N ASN A 169 -0.03 4.62 -11.33
CA ASN A 169 1.01 5.63 -11.53
C ASN A 169 0.64 7.01 -10.98
N GLN A 170 -0.61 7.21 -10.57
CA GLN A 170 -1.08 8.46 -9.95
C GLN A 170 -0.69 8.54 -8.47
N ARG A 171 -0.74 9.75 -7.92
CA ARG A 171 -0.68 9.95 -6.47
C ARG A 171 -2.02 9.51 -5.85
N PRO A 172 -1.97 8.76 -4.74
CA PRO A 172 -3.20 8.32 -4.10
C PRO A 172 -3.95 9.50 -3.46
N PRO A 173 -5.29 9.50 -3.48
CA PRO A 173 -6.08 10.40 -2.67
C PRO A 173 -5.89 10.06 -1.18
N MET A 174 -6.07 11.08 -0.32
CA MET A 174 -6.08 10.86 1.13
C MET A 174 -7.51 10.62 1.59
N TRP A 175 -7.78 9.36 1.93
CA TRP A 175 -9.04 8.94 2.53
C TRP A 175 -8.91 8.82 4.04
N LEU A 176 -9.95 9.23 4.72
CA LEU A 176 -10.09 9.18 6.17
C LEU A 176 -11.34 8.37 6.52
N ARG A 177 -11.31 7.74 7.68
CA ARG A 177 -12.45 7.11 8.32
C ARG A 177 -12.78 7.89 9.57
N VAL A 178 -14.00 8.44 9.65
CA VAL A 178 -14.50 9.11 10.84
C VAL A 178 -14.91 8.06 11.86
N ASN A 179 -14.44 8.20 13.09
CA ASN A 179 -14.82 7.31 14.19
C ASN A 179 -16.23 7.67 14.69
N ARG A 180 -17.18 6.85 14.31
CA ARG A 180 -18.61 7.05 14.64
C ARG A 180 -18.95 7.01 16.12
N THR A 181 -18.03 6.53 16.97
CA THR A 181 -18.20 6.57 18.42
C THR A 181 -18.00 7.98 19.00
N HIS A 182 -17.36 8.88 18.26
CA HIS A 182 -17.12 10.27 18.64
C HIS A 182 -17.95 11.24 17.81
N HIS A 183 -18.00 11.08 16.48
CA HIS A 183 -18.67 12.00 15.57
C HIS A 183 -19.41 11.26 14.46
N SER A 184 -20.53 11.84 14.01
CA SER A 184 -21.04 11.51 12.69
C SER A 184 -20.11 12.07 11.61
N ARG A 185 -20.12 11.49 10.40
CA ARG A 185 -19.34 12.00 9.27
C ARG A 185 -19.62 13.48 9.00
N ASP A 186 -20.91 13.87 9.04
CA ASP A 186 -21.31 15.25 8.72
C ASP A 186 -20.86 16.22 9.81
N SER A 187 -20.92 15.87 11.09
CA SER A 187 -20.41 16.71 12.18
C SER A 187 -18.88 16.87 12.10
N TRP A 188 -18.14 15.82 11.72
CA TRP A 188 -16.70 15.93 11.56
C TRP A 188 -16.31 16.74 10.32
N LEU A 189 -17.08 16.66 9.21
CA LEU A 189 -16.90 17.50 8.03
C LEU A 189 -17.07 18.98 8.35
N ALA A 190 -18.01 19.34 9.24
CA ALA A 190 -18.15 20.72 9.71
C ALA A 190 -16.89 21.19 10.47
N LEU A 191 -16.34 20.37 11.36
CA LEU A 191 -15.06 20.68 12.05
C LEU A 191 -13.88 20.81 11.09
N LEU A 192 -13.86 20.02 10.03
CA LEU A 192 -12.85 20.08 9.00
C LEU A 192 -12.92 21.42 8.23
N ASP A 193 -14.14 21.87 7.89
CA ASP A 193 -14.38 23.14 7.21
C ASP A 193 -14.00 24.33 8.10
N GLU A 194 -14.34 24.30 9.40
CA GLU A 194 -13.90 25.29 10.40
C GLU A 194 -12.38 25.36 10.51
N ALA A 195 -11.66 24.24 10.30
CA ALA A 195 -10.20 24.21 10.24
C ALA A 195 -9.61 24.66 8.89
N GLY A 196 -10.47 25.14 7.97
CA GLY A 196 -10.05 25.65 6.65
C GLY A 196 -9.68 24.56 5.65
N MET A 197 -10.09 23.31 5.89
CA MET A 197 -9.86 22.16 5.01
C MET A 197 -11.17 21.69 4.41
N LYS A 198 -11.11 21.14 3.18
CA LYS A 198 -12.29 20.57 2.51
C LYS A 198 -12.21 19.06 2.39
N GLY A 199 -13.34 18.41 2.63
CA GLY A 199 -13.51 16.98 2.47
C GLY A 199 -14.80 16.63 1.74
N PHE A 200 -14.81 15.46 1.10
CA PHE A 200 -15.95 14.95 0.35
C PHE A 200 -16.35 13.59 0.90
N PRO A 201 -17.64 13.37 1.22
CA PRO A 201 -18.10 12.06 1.68
C PRO A 201 -18.07 11.04 0.55
N HIS A 202 -17.80 9.77 0.86
CA HIS A 202 -17.99 8.67 -0.07
C HIS A 202 -19.49 8.30 -0.15
N ALA A 203 -19.93 7.90 -1.34
CA ALA A 203 -21.35 7.55 -1.56
C ALA A 203 -21.77 6.29 -0.79
N ASP A 204 -20.95 5.23 -0.86
CA ASP A 204 -21.29 3.90 -0.34
C ASP A 204 -20.71 3.59 1.04
N TYR A 205 -19.64 4.27 1.45
CA TYR A 205 -18.98 4.02 2.74
C TYR A 205 -19.30 5.16 3.72
N PRO A 206 -20.14 4.90 4.74
CA PRO A 206 -20.75 5.94 5.56
C PRO A 206 -19.77 6.76 6.41
N ASP A 207 -18.60 6.22 6.73
CA ASP A 207 -17.59 6.87 7.56
C ASP A 207 -16.44 7.46 6.74
N ALA A 208 -16.44 7.23 5.41
CA ALA A 208 -15.33 7.63 4.54
C ALA A 208 -15.44 9.08 4.10
N VAL A 209 -14.32 9.81 4.25
CA VAL A 209 -14.14 11.19 3.78
C VAL A 209 -12.85 11.28 2.99
N ARG A 210 -12.91 11.84 1.77
CA ARG A 210 -11.74 12.18 0.96
C ARG A 210 -11.36 13.62 1.21
N LEU A 211 -10.10 13.89 1.53
CA LEU A 211 -9.62 15.27 1.56
C LEU A 211 -9.46 15.81 0.13
N GLU A 212 -9.82 17.08 -0.08
CA GLU A 212 -9.53 17.79 -1.34
C GLU A 212 -8.01 17.87 -1.57
N THR A 213 -7.28 18.22 -0.54
CA THR A 213 -5.81 18.27 -0.53
C THR A 213 -5.27 17.45 0.64
N PRO A 214 -4.34 16.53 0.40
CA PRO A 214 -3.70 15.79 1.49
C PRO A 214 -3.07 16.72 2.52
N ALA A 215 -3.24 16.41 3.80
CA ALA A 215 -2.72 17.18 4.91
C ALA A 215 -1.94 16.30 5.89
N PRO A 216 -0.98 16.87 6.66
CA PRO A 216 -0.36 16.15 7.77
C PRO A 216 -1.41 15.73 8.80
N VAL A 217 -1.30 14.51 9.34
CA VAL A 217 -2.32 13.95 10.24
C VAL A 217 -2.53 14.79 11.51
N HIS A 218 -1.48 15.44 12.02
CA HIS A 218 -1.57 16.31 13.20
C HIS A 218 -2.37 17.61 12.95
N ALA A 219 -2.61 17.97 11.69
CA ALA A 219 -3.45 19.10 11.33
C ALA A 219 -4.94 18.74 11.24
N LEU A 220 -5.27 17.44 11.27
CA LEU A 220 -6.65 16.99 11.18
C LEU A 220 -7.37 17.14 12.53
N PRO A 221 -8.60 17.70 12.57
CA PRO A 221 -9.37 17.84 13.80
C PRO A 221 -9.51 16.51 14.54
N GLY A 222 -9.05 16.47 15.80
CA GLY A 222 -9.19 15.33 16.70
C GLY A 222 -8.45 14.05 16.29
N PHE A 223 -7.42 14.14 15.44
CA PHE A 223 -6.66 12.94 15.05
C PHE A 223 -6.01 12.26 16.26
N GLU A 224 -5.36 13.03 17.12
CA GLU A 224 -4.73 12.49 18.34
C GLU A 224 -5.75 11.99 19.37
N ASP A 225 -6.96 12.55 19.35
CA ASP A 225 -8.10 12.13 20.20
C ASP A 225 -8.87 10.92 19.62
N GLY A 226 -8.42 10.37 18.50
CA GLY A 226 -9.03 9.18 17.90
C GLY A 226 -10.32 9.42 17.13
N TRP A 227 -10.63 10.69 16.76
CA TRP A 227 -11.87 11.02 16.02
C TRP A 227 -11.81 10.59 14.55
N VAL A 228 -10.61 10.41 14.03
CA VAL A 228 -10.41 10.06 12.62
C VAL A 228 -9.17 9.18 12.45
N THR A 229 -9.21 8.32 11.44
CA THR A 229 -8.11 7.42 11.06
C THR A 229 -7.86 7.51 9.55
N VAL A 230 -6.59 7.48 9.15
CA VAL A 230 -6.24 7.40 7.72
C VAL A 230 -6.46 5.95 7.25
N GLN A 231 -7.43 5.78 6.35
CA GLN A 231 -7.72 4.49 5.74
C GLN A 231 -8.35 4.68 4.36
N ASP A 232 -7.90 3.93 3.36
CA ASP A 232 -8.49 3.96 2.01
C ASP A 232 -9.97 3.60 2.02
N ALA A 233 -10.76 4.23 1.15
CA ALA A 233 -12.20 3.99 1.07
C ALA A 233 -12.52 2.52 0.77
N SER A 234 -11.82 1.92 -0.21
CA SER A 234 -12.03 0.50 -0.54
C SER A 234 -11.69 -0.44 0.63
N ALA A 235 -10.69 -0.09 1.46
CA ALA A 235 -10.37 -0.86 2.67
C ALA A 235 -11.45 -0.77 3.75
N GLN A 236 -12.22 0.32 3.78
CA GLN A 236 -13.36 0.48 4.70
C GLN A 236 -14.53 -0.43 4.33
N GLY A 237 -14.64 -0.85 3.07
CA GLY A 237 -15.68 -1.75 2.57
C GLY A 237 -15.76 -3.11 3.28
N CYS A 238 -14.71 -3.54 3.99
CA CYS A 238 -14.74 -4.78 4.76
C CYS A 238 -15.86 -4.80 5.81
N MET A 239 -16.21 -3.66 6.40
CA MET A 239 -17.28 -3.59 7.41
C MET A 239 -18.68 -3.78 6.83
N THR A 240 -18.90 -3.40 5.57
CA THR A 240 -20.16 -3.66 4.86
C THR A 240 -20.44 -5.16 4.79
N TRP A 241 -19.42 -5.97 4.53
CA TRP A 241 -19.57 -7.41 4.38
C TRP A 241 -19.46 -8.16 5.70
N LEU A 242 -18.60 -7.74 6.61
CA LEU A 242 -18.44 -8.35 7.93
C LEU A 242 -19.65 -8.08 8.81
N ALA A 243 -20.21 -6.85 8.78
CA ALA A 243 -21.35 -6.39 9.54
C ALA A 243 -21.29 -6.81 11.03
N PRO A 244 -20.23 -6.44 11.78
CA PRO A 244 -19.99 -6.89 13.14
C PRO A 244 -21.10 -6.39 14.08
N GLN A 245 -21.43 -7.20 15.10
CA GLN A 245 -22.46 -6.89 16.09
C GLN A 245 -21.87 -6.88 17.50
N ASN A 246 -22.49 -6.09 18.39
CA ASN A 246 -22.12 -6.08 19.80
C ASN A 246 -22.33 -7.46 20.44
N GLY A 247 -21.42 -7.83 21.33
CA GLY A 247 -21.44 -9.12 22.03
C GLY A 247 -20.86 -10.31 21.24
N GLU A 248 -20.57 -10.14 19.95
CA GLU A 248 -19.95 -11.20 19.13
C GLU A 248 -18.47 -11.39 19.45
N HIS A 249 -17.99 -12.61 19.28
CA HIS A 249 -16.58 -12.97 19.25
C HIS A 249 -16.07 -12.86 17.80
N ILE A 250 -15.20 -11.91 17.53
CA ILE A 250 -14.75 -11.60 16.17
C ILE A 250 -13.23 -11.78 16.08
N LEU A 251 -12.79 -12.52 15.07
CA LEU A 251 -11.36 -12.64 14.72
C LEU A 251 -11.01 -11.70 13.58
N ASP A 252 -9.96 -10.90 13.77
CA ASP A 252 -9.26 -10.17 12.73
C ASP A 252 -7.91 -10.85 12.50
N LEU A 253 -7.80 -11.61 11.42
CA LEU A 253 -6.61 -12.41 11.09
C LEU A 253 -5.77 -11.70 10.03
N CYS A 254 -4.46 -11.65 10.24
CA CYS A 254 -3.48 -10.80 9.54
C CYS A 254 -3.74 -9.31 9.81
N ALA A 255 -4.01 -8.99 11.07
CA ALA A 255 -4.60 -7.74 11.53
C ALA A 255 -3.72 -6.50 11.38
N ALA A 256 -2.39 -6.67 11.37
CA ALA A 256 -1.48 -5.51 11.39
C ALA A 256 -1.57 -4.67 10.11
N PRO A 257 -1.64 -3.34 10.23
CA PRO A 257 -1.34 -2.49 11.40
C PRO A 257 -2.54 -2.19 12.34
N GLY A 258 -3.69 -2.87 12.23
CA GLY A 258 -4.82 -2.72 13.15
C GLY A 258 -5.93 -1.76 12.68
N GLY A 259 -5.85 -1.27 11.45
CA GLY A 259 -6.87 -0.36 10.92
C GLY A 259 -8.25 -1.00 10.78
N LYS A 260 -8.31 -2.30 10.46
CA LYS A 260 -9.58 -3.06 10.40
C LYS A 260 -10.03 -3.51 11.79
N THR A 261 -9.09 -3.90 12.68
CA THR A 261 -9.37 -4.18 14.10
C THR A 261 -10.11 -3.03 14.76
N THR A 262 -9.59 -1.81 14.64
CA THR A 262 -10.21 -0.62 15.23
C THR A 262 -11.53 -0.27 14.56
N HIS A 263 -11.66 -0.49 13.24
CA HIS A 263 -12.92 -0.29 12.53
C HIS A 263 -14.03 -1.24 13.01
N ILE A 264 -13.71 -2.51 13.29
CA ILE A 264 -14.67 -3.44 13.93
C ILE A 264 -15.18 -2.86 15.25
N LEU A 265 -14.28 -2.35 16.09
CA LEU A 265 -14.62 -1.78 17.39
C LEU A 265 -15.35 -0.42 17.31
N GLU A 266 -15.15 0.34 16.23
CA GLU A 266 -15.95 1.55 15.96
C GLU A 266 -17.40 1.21 15.61
N VAL A 267 -17.60 0.10 14.88
CA VAL A 267 -18.94 -0.36 14.47
C VAL A 267 -19.64 -1.14 15.57
N ALA A 268 -18.92 -1.99 16.30
CA ALA A 268 -19.42 -2.84 17.37
C ALA A 268 -18.52 -2.70 18.62
N PRO A 269 -18.71 -1.63 19.42
CA PRO A 269 -17.85 -1.32 20.58
C PRO A 269 -17.83 -2.40 21.67
N GLU A 270 -18.86 -3.21 21.77
CA GLU A 270 -19.00 -4.30 22.76
C GLU A 270 -18.59 -5.67 22.20
N ALA A 271 -18.08 -5.73 20.95
CA ALA A 271 -17.56 -6.98 20.38
C ALA A 271 -16.24 -7.39 21.07
N GLN A 272 -16.07 -8.69 21.24
CA GLN A 272 -14.83 -9.26 21.75
C GLN A 272 -13.91 -9.59 20.57
N VAL A 273 -12.99 -8.67 20.27
CA VAL A 273 -12.11 -8.78 19.12
C VAL A 273 -10.78 -9.42 19.48
N VAL A 274 -10.39 -10.45 18.72
CA VAL A 274 -9.07 -11.06 18.74
C VAL A 274 -8.35 -10.67 17.46
N ALA A 275 -7.25 -9.92 17.56
CA ALA A 275 -6.41 -9.48 16.44
C ALA A 275 -5.14 -10.33 16.41
N VAL A 276 -4.88 -10.99 15.29
CA VAL A 276 -3.73 -11.91 15.14
C VAL A 276 -2.90 -11.52 13.92
N ASP A 277 -1.59 -11.46 14.08
CA ASP A 277 -0.63 -11.31 12.97
C ASP A 277 0.61 -12.15 13.25
N ILE A 278 1.26 -12.63 12.20
CA ILE A 278 2.48 -13.44 12.32
C ILE A 278 3.69 -12.59 12.72
N ASP A 279 3.69 -11.29 12.36
CA ASP A 279 4.82 -10.38 12.56
C ASP A 279 4.66 -9.58 13.86
N GLU A 280 5.44 -9.96 14.88
CA GLU A 280 5.46 -9.30 16.18
C GLU A 280 5.80 -7.80 16.09
N GLN A 281 6.72 -7.42 15.19
CA GLN A 281 7.09 -6.02 15.03
C GLN A 281 5.93 -5.18 14.46
N ARG A 282 5.13 -5.77 13.58
CA ARG A 282 3.94 -5.11 13.05
C ARG A 282 2.82 -5.00 14.08
N LEU A 283 2.73 -5.93 15.04
CA LEU A 283 1.75 -5.88 16.12
C LEU A 283 1.91 -4.65 17.03
N SER A 284 3.12 -4.08 17.14
CA SER A 284 3.32 -2.82 17.86
C SER A 284 2.41 -1.70 17.36
N ARG A 285 2.17 -1.64 16.04
CA ARG A 285 1.26 -0.66 15.40
C ARG A 285 -0.21 -0.91 15.74
N VAL A 286 -0.59 -2.17 15.96
CA VAL A 286 -1.95 -2.51 16.43
C VAL A 286 -2.17 -1.95 17.83
N TYR A 287 -1.21 -2.14 18.73
CA TYR A 287 -1.25 -1.56 20.07
C TYR A 287 -1.29 -0.03 20.06
N ASP A 288 -0.47 0.61 19.20
CA ASP A 288 -0.44 2.07 19.07
C ASP A 288 -1.81 2.61 18.60
N ASN A 289 -2.43 1.96 17.61
CA ASN A 289 -3.75 2.35 17.12
C ASN A 289 -4.84 2.14 18.17
N LEU A 290 -4.85 0.99 18.85
CA LEU A 290 -5.81 0.73 19.95
C LEU A 290 -5.68 1.78 21.06
N LYS A 291 -4.44 2.12 21.45
CA LYS A 291 -4.16 3.13 22.47
C LYS A 291 -4.65 4.52 22.05
N ARG A 292 -4.31 4.96 20.81
CA ARG A 292 -4.73 6.28 20.31
C ARG A 292 -6.25 6.42 20.24
N LEU A 293 -6.94 5.34 19.87
CA LEU A 293 -8.40 5.32 19.73
C LEU A 293 -9.14 4.97 21.05
N GLY A 294 -8.40 4.72 22.15
CA GLY A 294 -9.00 4.35 23.44
C GLY A 294 -9.72 2.99 23.43
N MET A 295 -9.33 2.09 22.54
CA MET A 295 -10.00 0.80 22.30
C MET A 295 -9.23 -0.37 22.89
N LYS A 296 -9.92 -1.49 23.10
CA LYS A 296 -9.33 -2.72 23.62
C LYS A 296 -9.64 -3.91 22.70
N ALA A 297 -8.63 -4.70 22.41
CA ALA A 297 -8.73 -5.99 21.72
C ALA A 297 -7.71 -6.95 22.33
N THR A 298 -7.95 -8.24 22.19
CA THR A 298 -6.94 -9.27 22.50
C THR A 298 -5.99 -9.37 21.31
N VAL A 299 -4.73 -8.98 21.49
CA VAL A 299 -3.74 -9.02 20.42
C VAL A 299 -2.81 -10.20 20.65
N LYS A 300 -2.61 -11.03 19.62
CA LYS A 300 -1.77 -12.23 19.69
C LYS A 300 -0.86 -12.32 18.48
N GLN A 301 0.36 -12.78 18.69
CA GLN A 301 1.20 -13.26 17.60
C GLN A 301 0.76 -14.69 17.22
N GLY A 302 0.60 -14.95 15.92
CA GLY A 302 0.23 -16.28 15.46
C GLY A 302 0.25 -16.44 13.96
N ASP A 303 0.56 -17.64 13.49
CA ASP A 303 0.45 -18.00 12.08
C ASP A 303 -0.97 -18.50 11.80
N GLY A 304 -1.62 -17.89 10.80
CA GLY A 304 -2.99 -18.26 10.40
C GLY A 304 -3.16 -19.69 9.94
N ARG A 305 -2.06 -20.37 9.57
CA ARG A 305 -2.06 -21.80 9.21
C ARG A 305 -2.17 -22.73 10.41
N TYR A 306 -1.90 -22.24 11.62
CA TYR A 306 -1.85 -23.03 12.84
C TYR A 306 -2.68 -22.42 13.97
N PRO A 307 -4.00 -22.24 13.77
CA PRO A 307 -4.87 -21.52 14.72
C PRO A 307 -4.90 -22.16 16.10
N SER A 308 -4.81 -23.48 16.21
CA SER A 308 -4.79 -24.19 17.52
C SER A 308 -3.66 -23.73 18.44
N GLN A 309 -2.55 -23.19 17.89
CA GLN A 309 -1.42 -22.71 18.69
C GLN A 309 -1.71 -21.41 19.45
N TRP A 310 -2.65 -20.59 18.96
CA TRP A 310 -2.93 -19.28 19.54
C TRP A 310 -4.39 -19.08 19.99
N CYS A 311 -5.36 -19.87 19.52
CA CYS A 311 -6.75 -19.82 19.99
C CYS A 311 -7.29 -21.17 20.53
N GLY A 312 -6.52 -22.27 20.47
CA GLY A 312 -7.01 -23.56 20.88
C GLY A 312 -8.23 -24.01 20.06
N GLU A 313 -9.32 -24.37 20.72
CA GLU A 313 -10.59 -24.77 20.09
C GLU A 313 -11.61 -23.62 20.03
N GLN A 314 -11.20 -22.37 20.32
CA GLN A 314 -12.11 -21.22 20.29
C GLN A 314 -12.75 -21.08 18.92
N GLN A 315 -14.05 -20.82 18.91
CA GLN A 315 -14.83 -20.50 17.73
C GLN A 315 -15.30 -19.04 17.74
N PHE A 316 -15.45 -18.47 16.56
CA PHE A 316 -15.82 -17.08 16.33
C PHE A 316 -17.16 -16.97 15.62
N ASP A 317 -17.93 -15.94 15.95
CA ASP A 317 -19.17 -15.58 15.27
C ASP A 317 -18.85 -15.00 13.88
N ARG A 318 -17.76 -14.20 13.82
CA ARG A 318 -17.25 -13.63 12.57
C ARG A 318 -15.75 -13.74 12.48
N ILE A 319 -15.26 -13.91 11.26
CA ILE A 319 -13.83 -13.89 10.93
C ILE A 319 -13.61 -12.91 9.78
N LEU A 320 -12.73 -11.95 9.99
CA LEU A 320 -12.14 -11.16 8.93
C LEU A 320 -10.75 -11.74 8.62
N LEU A 321 -10.57 -12.28 7.43
CA LEU A 321 -9.27 -12.71 6.92
C LEU A 321 -8.79 -11.68 5.90
N ASP A 322 -7.98 -10.73 6.35
CA ASP A 322 -7.25 -9.79 5.47
C ASP A 322 -5.98 -10.47 4.98
N ALA A 323 -6.15 -11.37 4.00
CA ALA A 323 -5.17 -12.37 3.63
C ALA A 323 -3.83 -11.76 3.16
N PRO A 324 -2.69 -12.37 3.52
CA PRO A 324 -1.40 -11.97 2.96
C PRO A 324 -1.46 -12.14 1.44
N CYS A 325 -1.13 -11.07 0.69
CA CYS A 325 -1.29 -11.04 -0.76
C CYS A 325 -0.18 -10.24 -1.45
N SER A 326 -0.22 -10.20 -2.78
CA SER A 326 0.74 -9.44 -3.58
C SER A 326 0.66 -7.93 -3.39
N ALA A 327 -0.47 -7.43 -2.88
CA ALA A 327 -0.78 -6.01 -2.71
C ALA A 327 -0.80 -5.22 -4.04
N THR A 328 -1.09 -5.87 -5.16
CA THR A 328 -1.09 -5.27 -6.51
C THR A 328 -2.20 -4.23 -6.71
N GLY A 329 -3.17 -4.16 -5.80
CA GLY A 329 -4.24 -3.15 -5.80
C GLY A 329 -3.86 -1.82 -5.16
N VAL A 330 -2.76 -1.76 -4.40
CA VAL A 330 -2.35 -0.56 -3.64
C VAL A 330 -1.00 0.03 -4.13
N ILE A 331 -0.60 -0.29 -5.34
CA ILE A 331 0.67 0.15 -5.95
C ILE A 331 0.82 1.67 -5.94
N ARG A 332 -0.26 2.44 -6.16
CA ARG A 332 -0.17 3.90 -6.12
C ARG A 332 0.26 4.44 -4.75
N ARG A 333 -0.05 3.73 -3.65
CA ARG A 333 0.40 4.06 -2.29
C ARG A 333 1.77 3.50 -1.98
N HIS A 334 2.07 2.33 -2.52
CA HIS A 334 3.28 1.56 -2.27
C HIS A 334 3.95 1.18 -3.60
N PRO A 335 4.58 2.15 -4.31
CA PRO A 335 5.17 1.89 -5.64
C PRO A 335 6.34 0.91 -5.60
N ASP A 336 6.93 0.66 -4.44
CA ASP A 336 7.94 -0.36 -4.19
C ASP A 336 7.42 -1.78 -4.47
N ILE A 337 6.12 -2.03 -4.35
CA ILE A 337 5.50 -3.33 -4.68
C ILE A 337 5.85 -3.78 -6.10
N LYS A 338 5.90 -2.88 -7.07
CA LYS A 338 6.28 -3.21 -8.46
C LYS A 338 7.66 -3.87 -8.57
N TRP A 339 8.56 -3.57 -7.65
CA TRP A 339 9.96 -3.98 -7.66
C TRP A 339 10.27 -5.08 -6.64
N LEU A 340 9.45 -5.17 -5.59
CA LEU A 340 9.54 -6.21 -4.57
C LEU A 340 8.91 -7.52 -5.01
N ARG A 341 7.80 -7.46 -5.78
CA ARG A 341 7.09 -8.65 -6.25
C ARG A 341 7.66 -9.20 -7.56
N ARG A 342 7.54 -10.52 -7.70
CA ARG A 342 7.94 -11.27 -8.89
C ARG A 342 6.78 -12.17 -9.33
N ASP A 343 6.79 -12.59 -10.58
CA ASP A 343 5.74 -13.45 -11.13
C ASP A 343 5.53 -14.75 -10.35
N ARG A 344 6.62 -15.35 -9.88
CA ARG A 344 6.62 -16.59 -9.06
C ARG A 344 5.98 -16.44 -7.67
N ASP A 345 5.91 -15.23 -7.13
CA ASP A 345 5.35 -15.00 -5.79
C ASP A 345 3.82 -15.18 -5.79
N ILE A 346 3.17 -15.03 -6.96
CA ILE A 346 1.71 -15.08 -7.04
C ILE A 346 1.16 -16.48 -6.71
N PRO A 347 1.63 -17.58 -7.33
CA PRO A 347 1.17 -18.90 -6.95
C PRO A 347 1.55 -19.28 -5.51
N GLU A 348 2.70 -18.83 -5.00
CA GLU A 348 3.12 -19.07 -3.61
C GLU A 348 2.16 -18.39 -2.61
N LEU A 349 1.76 -17.14 -2.88
CA LEU A 349 0.78 -16.42 -2.08
C LEU A 349 -0.62 -17.04 -2.16
N ALA A 350 -1.05 -17.45 -3.35
CA ALA A 350 -2.34 -18.13 -3.50
C ALA A 350 -2.38 -19.45 -2.72
N GLN A 351 -1.29 -20.20 -2.68
CA GLN A 351 -1.17 -21.42 -1.88
C GLN A 351 -1.26 -21.10 -0.38
N LEU A 352 -0.52 -20.08 0.09
CA LEU A 352 -0.56 -19.64 1.49
C LEU A 352 -1.97 -19.22 1.91
N GLN A 353 -2.68 -18.48 1.06
CA GLN A 353 -4.06 -18.06 1.29
C GLN A 353 -5.00 -19.26 1.41
N SER A 354 -4.81 -20.29 0.56
CA SER A 354 -5.57 -21.54 0.61
C SER A 354 -5.37 -22.25 1.94
N GLU A 355 -4.13 -22.38 2.39
CA GLU A 355 -3.76 -23.03 3.66
C GLU A 355 -4.37 -22.30 4.87
N ILE A 356 -4.35 -20.96 4.88
CA ILE A 356 -4.95 -20.16 5.95
C ILE A 356 -6.48 -20.32 5.95
N LEU A 357 -7.14 -20.26 4.79
CA LEU A 357 -8.59 -20.45 4.67
C LEU A 357 -9.01 -21.82 5.22
N ASP A 358 -8.32 -22.89 4.81
CA ASP A 358 -8.62 -24.25 5.25
C ASP A 358 -8.39 -24.43 6.75
N ALA A 359 -7.34 -23.81 7.30
CA ALA A 359 -7.01 -23.90 8.72
C ALA A 359 -7.98 -23.12 9.61
N ILE A 360 -8.45 -21.95 9.16
CA ILE A 360 -9.30 -21.09 10.00
C ILE A 360 -10.79 -21.42 9.89
N TRP A 361 -11.25 -22.07 8.82
CA TRP A 361 -12.65 -22.39 8.59
C TRP A 361 -13.31 -23.19 9.73
N PRO A 362 -12.66 -24.22 10.32
CA PRO A 362 -13.21 -24.95 11.47
C PRO A 362 -13.50 -24.07 12.70
N HIS A 363 -12.79 -22.95 12.84
CA HIS A 363 -12.94 -22.00 13.94
C HIS A 363 -14.08 -21.01 13.74
N LEU A 364 -14.78 -21.04 12.59
CA LEU A 364 -16.01 -20.31 12.40
C LEU A 364 -17.19 -21.15 12.94
N LYS A 365 -18.06 -20.53 13.73
CA LYS A 365 -19.31 -21.17 14.19
C LYS A 365 -20.23 -21.48 13.02
N SER A 366 -21.09 -22.49 13.14
CA SER A 366 -22.21 -22.70 12.21
C SER A 366 -23.14 -21.46 12.22
N GLY A 367 -23.54 -21.00 11.05
CA GLY A 367 -24.24 -19.71 10.87
C GLY A 367 -23.33 -18.48 10.91
N GLY A 368 -22.05 -18.65 11.21
CA GLY A 368 -21.07 -17.57 11.27
C GLY A 368 -20.67 -17.04 9.89
N THR A 369 -20.09 -15.85 9.88
CA THR A 369 -19.65 -15.14 8.66
C THR A 369 -18.14 -15.04 8.60
N LEU A 370 -17.52 -15.46 7.48
CA LEU A 370 -16.14 -15.17 7.15
C LEU A 370 -16.09 -14.19 5.97
N VAL A 371 -15.37 -13.08 6.15
CA VAL A 371 -15.03 -12.16 5.07
C VAL A 371 -13.58 -12.38 4.69
N TYR A 372 -13.37 -12.89 3.49
CA TYR A 372 -12.06 -12.95 2.86
C TYR A 372 -11.79 -11.64 2.14
N ALA A 373 -10.65 -11.03 2.42
CA ALA A 373 -10.24 -9.76 1.83
C ALA A 373 -8.79 -9.83 1.34
N THR A 374 -8.50 -9.17 0.23
CA THR A 374 -7.14 -8.90 -0.23
C THR A 374 -7.04 -7.48 -0.79
N CYS A 375 -5.87 -6.88 -0.74
CA CYS A 375 -5.54 -5.68 -1.51
C CYS A 375 -4.84 -6.03 -2.84
N SER A 376 -5.20 -7.14 -3.44
CA SER A 376 -4.75 -7.60 -4.76
C SER A 376 -5.81 -7.36 -5.84
N VAL A 377 -5.37 -7.21 -7.08
CA VAL A 377 -6.26 -7.22 -8.27
C VAL A 377 -6.11 -8.51 -9.08
N LEU A 378 -5.29 -9.45 -8.64
CA LEU A 378 -5.02 -10.68 -9.39
C LEU A 378 -6.07 -11.77 -9.09
N PRO A 379 -6.73 -12.34 -10.11
CA PRO A 379 -7.77 -13.35 -9.91
C PRO A 379 -7.31 -14.60 -9.16
N GLU A 380 -6.02 -14.97 -9.28
CA GLU A 380 -5.43 -16.13 -8.62
C GLU A 380 -5.50 -16.03 -7.10
N GLU A 381 -5.40 -14.81 -6.55
CA GLU A 381 -5.48 -14.51 -5.12
C GLU A 381 -6.92 -14.23 -4.67
N ASN A 382 -7.84 -14.02 -5.60
CA ASN A 382 -9.18 -13.48 -5.39
C ASN A 382 -10.28 -14.47 -5.81
N SER A 383 -10.93 -14.23 -6.95
CA SER A 383 -12.08 -15.03 -7.40
C SER A 383 -11.75 -16.51 -7.62
N LEU A 384 -10.56 -16.81 -8.16
CA LEU A 384 -10.13 -18.19 -8.36
C LEU A 384 -9.84 -18.89 -7.04
N GLN A 385 -9.29 -18.19 -6.05
CA GLN A 385 -9.07 -18.70 -4.70
C GLN A 385 -10.39 -19.08 -4.02
N ILE A 386 -11.38 -18.19 -4.06
CA ILE A 386 -12.68 -18.43 -3.45
C ILE A 386 -13.45 -19.53 -4.20
N LYS A 387 -13.38 -19.56 -5.51
CA LYS A 387 -13.99 -20.64 -6.32
C LYS A 387 -13.44 -22.01 -5.93
N ALA A 388 -12.11 -22.12 -5.80
CA ALA A 388 -11.47 -23.35 -5.38
C ALA A 388 -11.83 -23.73 -3.93
N PHE A 389 -11.96 -22.76 -3.03
CA PHE A 389 -12.39 -22.98 -1.64
C PHE A 389 -13.83 -23.54 -1.58
N LEU A 390 -14.77 -22.91 -2.28
CA LEU A 390 -16.17 -23.37 -2.35
C LEU A 390 -16.31 -24.79 -2.91
N GLN A 391 -15.45 -25.19 -3.85
CA GLN A 391 -15.47 -26.53 -4.43
C GLN A 391 -15.05 -27.64 -3.47
N ARG A 392 -14.14 -27.33 -2.51
CA ARG A 392 -13.63 -28.31 -1.54
C ARG A 392 -14.27 -28.24 -0.16
N THR A 393 -15.11 -27.23 0.11
CA THR A 393 -15.68 -26.95 1.44
C THR A 393 -17.20 -26.94 1.34
N ALA A 394 -17.80 -28.12 1.56
CA ALA A 394 -19.23 -28.36 1.31
C ALA A 394 -20.19 -27.53 2.20
N ASP A 395 -19.74 -27.12 3.39
CA ASP A 395 -20.48 -26.29 4.34
C ASP A 395 -20.23 -24.78 4.17
N ALA A 396 -19.48 -24.38 3.13
CA ALA A 396 -19.28 -22.97 2.79
C ALA A 396 -20.27 -22.51 1.74
N GLU A 397 -20.91 -21.37 1.98
CA GLU A 397 -21.82 -20.72 1.04
C GLU A 397 -21.41 -19.29 0.77
N LEU A 398 -21.34 -18.89 -0.52
CA LEU A 398 -21.11 -17.51 -0.93
C LEU A 398 -22.37 -16.67 -0.71
N CYS A 399 -22.23 -15.52 -0.07
CA CYS A 399 -23.34 -14.63 0.24
C CYS A 399 -23.04 -13.19 -0.25
N GLU A 400 -23.99 -12.57 -0.95
CA GLU A 400 -24.01 -11.15 -1.36
C GLU A 400 -22.82 -10.66 -2.22
N THR A 401 -21.74 -11.40 -2.33
CA THR A 401 -20.53 -11.01 -3.04
C THR A 401 -20.34 -11.87 -4.30
N GLY A 402 -20.99 -11.49 -5.40
CA GLY A 402 -20.86 -12.18 -6.68
C GLY A 402 -21.71 -13.46 -6.78
N THR A 403 -21.33 -14.32 -7.73
CA THR A 403 -22.00 -15.62 -8.00
C THR A 403 -20.98 -16.76 -7.83
N PRO A 404 -21.43 -18.03 -7.72
CA PRO A 404 -20.50 -19.17 -7.66
C PRO A 404 -19.53 -19.27 -8.86
N GLU A 405 -19.92 -18.76 -10.02
CA GLU A 405 -19.08 -18.72 -11.23
C GLU A 405 -18.04 -17.61 -11.18
N GLN A 406 -18.41 -16.47 -10.59
CA GLN A 406 -17.57 -15.30 -10.36
C GLN A 406 -17.69 -14.81 -8.91
N PRO A 407 -17.13 -15.55 -7.96
CA PRO A 407 -17.26 -15.23 -6.55
C PRO A 407 -16.43 -14.00 -6.16
N GLY A 408 -17.00 -13.19 -5.29
CA GLY A 408 -16.37 -12.00 -4.73
C GLY A 408 -16.69 -10.71 -5.49
N LYS A 409 -16.42 -9.59 -4.81
CA LYS A 409 -16.50 -8.23 -5.37
C LYS A 409 -15.09 -7.68 -5.51
N GLN A 410 -14.67 -7.38 -6.74
CA GLN A 410 -13.39 -6.76 -7.04
C GLN A 410 -13.56 -5.26 -7.25
N ASN A 411 -12.96 -4.45 -6.40
CA ASN A 411 -12.73 -3.03 -6.63
C ASN A 411 -11.41 -2.87 -7.37
N LEU A 412 -11.38 -2.15 -8.47
CA LEU A 412 -10.16 -1.85 -9.21
C LEU A 412 -9.58 -0.50 -8.78
N PRO A 413 -8.25 -0.29 -8.85
CA PRO A 413 -7.65 1.00 -8.52
C PRO A 413 -8.21 2.11 -9.38
N GLY A 414 -8.54 3.25 -8.77
CA GLY A 414 -9.13 4.41 -9.47
C GLY A 414 -10.65 4.34 -9.65
N ALA A 415 -11.26 3.17 -9.55
CA ALA A 415 -12.70 3.06 -9.46
C ALA A 415 -13.17 3.67 -8.13
N GLU A 416 -14.20 4.52 -8.20
CA GLU A 416 -14.75 5.21 -7.02
C GLU A 416 -13.67 5.90 -6.16
N GLU A 417 -12.55 6.28 -6.82
CA GLU A 417 -11.37 6.90 -6.21
C GLU A 417 -10.63 6.07 -5.13
N GLY A 418 -11.07 4.85 -4.87
CA GLY A 418 -10.45 3.89 -3.95
C GLY A 418 -9.29 3.10 -4.55
N ASP A 419 -8.64 2.32 -3.72
CA ASP A 419 -7.60 1.36 -4.13
C ASP A 419 -8.22 0.04 -4.62
N GLY A 420 -7.38 -0.84 -5.19
CA GLY A 420 -7.80 -2.17 -5.57
C GLY A 420 -7.97 -3.06 -4.33
N PHE A 421 -9.19 -3.56 -4.12
CA PHE A 421 -9.54 -4.50 -3.06
C PHE A 421 -10.49 -5.56 -3.56
N PHE A 422 -10.39 -6.73 -2.96
CA PHE A 422 -11.30 -7.84 -3.21
C PHE A 422 -11.97 -8.27 -1.91
N TYR A 423 -13.25 -8.63 -1.98
CA TYR A 423 -14.04 -9.13 -0.86
C TYR A 423 -14.88 -10.33 -1.28
N ALA A 424 -14.89 -11.37 -0.43
CA ALA A 424 -15.85 -12.47 -0.53
C ALA A 424 -16.44 -12.74 0.86
N LYS A 425 -17.77 -12.73 0.94
CA LYS A 425 -18.51 -13.05 2.17
C LYS A 425 -18.96 -14.50 2.09
N LEU A 426 -18.52 -15.29 3.05
CA LEU A 426 -18.83 -16.70 3.18
C LEU A 426 -19.61 -16.95 4.47
N ILE A 427 -20.63 -17.80 4.39
CA ILE A 427 -21.41 -18.26 5.56
C ILE A 427 -21.17 -19.74 5.73
N LYS A 428 -20.98 -20.18 6.98
CA LYS A 428 -20.85 -21.59 7.32
C LYS A 428 -22.24 -22.16 7.61
N LYS A 429 -22.62 -23.23 6.90
CA LYS A 429 -23.89 -23.94 7.10
C LYS A 429 -23.94 -24.72 8.42
#